data_6ef623b939e3ffda71099f3885e1c58b
#
_entry.id   6ef623b939e3ffda71099f3885e1c58b
#
_cell.length_a   1.000
_cell.length_b   1.000
_cell.length_c   1.000
_cell.angle_alpha   90.00
_cell.angle_beta   90.00
_cell.angle_gamma   90.00
#
_symmetry.space_group_name_H-M   'P 1'
#
loop_
_entity.id
_entity.type
_entity.pdbx_description
1 polymer ?
#
loop_
_entity_poly.entity_id
_entity_poly.type
_entity_poly.pdbx_seq_one_letter_code
_entity_poly.pdbx_strand_id
1 'polypeptide(L)'
;MRPVTKLLITVISGFYLACLLMPGLEEHLYLNRYLVLNLGEYWRLLTVALTHGGIMHLFFNMYALLILGNSLESAIGQKKFLAIFLISQIGASLASIYFSAFNVVSVGASGAIFGLFGALIVVSKRYGLDTKQTYVIIGINFAIGFIFPGIDWRAHLGGLIAGFIAASVLLSPTRS
;
A
#
# COMPACT_ATOMS: atom_id res chain seq x y z
N MET A 1 -1.18 -7.82 -18.41
CA MET A 1 -0.84 -7.05 -17.19
C MET A 1 -0.43 -5.63 -17.58
N ARG A 2 -0.94 -4.62 -16.91
CA ARG A 2 -0.61 -3.21 -17.19
C ARG A 2 0.85 -2.90 -16.81
N PRO A 3 1.53 -1.96 -17.51
CA PRO A 3 2.98 -1.78 -17.37
C PRO A 3 3.46 -1.41 -15.96
N VAL A 4 2.80 -0.45 -15.30
CA VAL A 4 3.21 -0.02 -13.95
C VAL A 4 2.87 -1.09 -12.91
N THR A 5 1.71 -1.72 -13.03
CA THR A 5 1.33 -2.88 -12.20
C THR A 5 2.37 -4.00 -12.32
N LYS A 6 2.79 -4.32 -13.55
CA LYS A 6 3.85 -5.31 -13.80
C LYS A 6 5.16 -4.91 -13.15
N LEU A 7 5.58 -3.66 -13.34
CA LEU A 7 6.81 -3.13 -12.76
C LEU A 7 6.81 -3.24 -11.23
N LEU A 8 5.75 -2.78 -10.58
CA LEU A 8 5.63 -2.84 -9.12
C LEU A 8 5.71 -4.28 -8.60
N ILE A 9 4.96 -5.21 -9.20
CA ILE A 9 5.00 -6.63 -8.81
C ILE A 9 6.41 -7.19 -8.99
N THR A 10 7.07 -6.90 -10.13
CA THR A 10 8.42 -7.39 -10.40
C THR A 10 9.44 -6.84 -9.42
N VAL A 11 9.39 -5.53 -9.13
CA VAL A 11 10.32 -4.87 -8.20
C VAL A 11 10.11 -5.39 -6.78
N ILE A 12 8.87 -5.44 -6.28
CA ILE A 12 8.56 -5.91 -4.93
C ILE A 12 8.98 -7.37 -4.76
N SER A 13 8.62 -8.25 -5.70
CA SER A 13 9.00 -9.67 -5.65
C SER A 13 10.51 -9.86 -5.76
N GLY A 14 11.19 -9.06 -6.60
CA GLY A 14 12.64 -9.09 -6.74
C GLY A 14 13.36 -8.69 -5.46
N PHE A 15 12.90 -7.63 -4.78
CA PHE A 15 13.47 -7.21 -3.48
C PHE A 15 13.21 -8.24 -2.38
N TYR A 16 12.03 -8.87 -2.35
CA TYR A 16 11.77 -9.97 -1.42
C TYR A 16 12.78 -11.12 -1.60
N LEU A 17 13.04 -11.52 -2.84
CA LEU A 17 14.06 -12.54 -3.14
C LEU A 17 15.46 -12.06 -2.75
N ALA A 18 15.79 -10.81 -3.00
CA ALA A 18 17.07 -10.23 -2.60
C ALA A 18 17.25 -10.25 -1.07
N CYS A 19 16.20 -9.93 -0.29
CA CYS A 19 16.22 -10.03 1.17
C CYS A 19 16.46 -11.46 1.66
N LEU A 20 15.92 -12.48 0.97
CA LEU A 20 16.20 -13.88 1.30
C LEU A 20 17.66 -14.30 1.03
N LEU A 21 18.29 -13.70 0.01
CA LEU A 21 19.65 -14.05 -0.41
C LEU A 21 20.73 -13.20 0.27
N MET A 22 20.37 -12.02 0.77
CA MET A 22 21.30 -11.04 1.35
C MET A 22 20.91 -10.75 2.80
N PRO A 23 21.49 -11.47 3.79
CA PRO A 23 21.23 -11.21 5.22
C PRO A 23 21.47 -9.75 5.58
N GLY A 24 20.54 -9.17 6.34
CA GLY A 24 20.62 -7.76 6.76
C GLY A 24 20.00 -6.75 5.77
N LEU A 25 19.74 -7.10 4.51
CA LEU A 25 19.13 -6.18 3.56
C LEU A 25 17.74 -5.71 4.03
N GLU A 26 16.92 -6.62 4.56
CA GLU A 26 15.59 -6.29 5.07
C GLU A 26 15.65 -5.25 6.20
N GLU A 27 16.68 -5.29 7.04
CA GLU A 27 16.89 -4.36 8.15
C GLU A 27 17.06 -2.90 7.69
N HIS A 28 17.53 -2.67 6.47
CA HIS A 28 17.64 -1.35 5.86
C HIS A 28 16.35 -0.87 5.19
N LEU A 29 15.34 -1.73 5.03
CA LEU A 29 14.15 -1.44 4.23
C LEU A 29 12.86 -1.36 5.04
N TYR A 30 12.71 -2.15 6.12
CA TYR A 30 11.48 -2.16 6.92
C TYR A 30 11.22 -0.81 7.61
N LEU A 31 9.97 -0.55 7.95
CA LEU A 31 9.56 0.65 8.65
C LEU A 31 9.69 0.45 10.17
N ASN A 32 10.35 1.41 10.83
CA ASN A 32 10.42 1.50 12.27
C ASN A 32 10.42 2.98 12.69
N ARG A 33 9.61 3.31 13.70
CA ARG A 33 9.44 4.68 14.18
C ARG A 33 10.74 5.33 14.62
N TYR A 34 11.57 4.61 15.39
CA TYR A 34 12.83 5.15 15.89
C TYR A 34 13.81 5.49 14.76
N LEU A 35 13.95 4.58 13.79
CA LEU A 35 14.85 4.77 12.66
C LEU A 35 14.44 5.98 11.80
N VAL A 36 13.14 6.18 11.60
CA VAL A 36 12.64 7.32 10.80
C VAL A 36 12.77 8.64 11.57
N LEU A 37 12.26 8.71 12.82
CA LEU A 37 12.14 9.98 13.53
C LEU A 37 13.43 10.42 14.23
N ASN A 38 14.27 9.48 14.70
CA ASN A 38 15.47 9.78 15.46
C ASN A 38 16.75 9.70 14.61
N LEU A 39 16.79 8.81 13.59
CA LEU A 39 17.95 8.66 12.72
C LEU A 39 17.76 9.30 11.33
N GLY A 40 16.57 9.81 11.02
CA GLY A 40 16.29 10.49 9.75
C GLY A 40 16.19 9.54 8.54
N GLU A 41 15.94 8.25 8.74
CA GLU A 41 15.89 7.25 7.68
C GLU A 41 14.55 7.28 6.92
N TYR A 42 14.22 8.43 6.31
CA TYR A 42 12.93 8.69 5.67
C TYR A 42 12.62 7.83 4.45
N TRP A 43 13.62 7.22 3.80
CA TRP A 43 13.39 6.27 2.70
C TRP A 43 12.52 5.09 3.12
N ARG A 44 12.53 4.72 4.40
CA ARG A 44 11.73 3.63 4.97
C ARG A 44 10.22 3.82 4.79
N LEU A 45 9.76 5.07 4.62
CA LEU A 45 8.37 5.37 4.33
C LEU A 45 7.89 4.72 3.01
N LEU A 46 8.81 4.50 2.07
CA LEU A 46 8.53 3.86 0.78
C LEU A 46 9.09 2.45 0.70
N THR A 47 10.32 2.22 1.20
CA THR A 47 11.00 0.93 1.04
C THR A 47 10.35 -0.20 1.84
N VAL A 48 9.54 0.11 2.86
CA VAL A 48 8.73 -0.86 3.59
C VAL A 48 7.85 -1.71 2.66
N ALA A 49 7.40 -1.15 1.52
CA ALA A 49 6.63 -1.90 0.53
C ALA A 49 7.42 -3.03 -0.15
N LEU A 50 8.75 -3.01 -0.05
CA LEU A 50 9.64 -4.01 -0.65
C LEU A 50 9.88 -5.22 0.26
N THR A 51 9.56 -5.10 1.55
CA THR A 51 9.77 -6.15 2.57
C THR A 51 8.46 -6.90 2.83
N HIS A 52 8.53 -8.19 3.17
CA HIS A 52 7.34 -8.99 3.48
C HIS A 52 7.67 -10.07 4.51
N GLY A 53 6.80 -10.23 5.50
CA GLY A 53 6.95 -11.17 6.61
C GLY A 53 6.80 -12.66 6.25
N GLY A 54 6.88 -13.01 4.96
CA GLY A 54 6.85 -14.38 4.45
C GLY A 54 6.18 -14.51 3.08
N ILE A 55 6.35 -15.69 2.46
CA ILE A 55 5.90 -15.93 1.08
C ILE A 55 4.37 -15.77 0.90
N MET A 56 3.57 -16.18 1.88
CA MET A 56 2.12 -16.03 1.80
C MET A 56 1.69 -14.56 1.89
N HIS A 57 2.40 -13.78 2.73
CA HIS A 57 2.16 -12.33 2.81
C HIS A 57 2.49 -11.66 1.47
N LEU A 58 3.64 -11.97 0.86
CA LEU A 58 3.97 -11.51 -0.48
C LEU A 58 2.91 -11.91 -1.51
N PHE A 59 2.55 -13.20 -1.54
CA PHE A 59 1.60 -13.74 -2.51
C PHE A 59 0.27 -12.98 -2.49
N PHE A 60 -0.35 -12.81 -1.31
CA PHE A 60 -1.62 -12.10 -1.21
C PHE A 60 -1.50 -10.62 -1.57
N ASN A 61 -0.40 -9.96 -1.23
CA ASN A 61 -0.14 -8.59 -1.66
C ASN A 61 -0.02 -8.48 -3.18
N MET A 62 0.77 -9.35 -3.81
CA MET A 62 0.96 -9.33 -5.27
C MET A 62 -0.32 -9.70 -6.02
N TYR A 63 -1.11 -10.62 -5.49
CA TYR A 63 -2.42 -10.97 -6.05
C TYR A 63 -3.40 -9.79 -5.99
N ALA A 64 -3.50 -9.14 -4.84
CA ALA A 64 -4.34 -7.94 -4.70
C ALA A 64 -3.85 -6.80 -5.62
N LEU A 65 -2.52 -6.57 -5.67
CA LEU A 65 -1.93 -5.56 -6.55
C LEU A 65 -2.17 -5.89 -8.04
N LEU A 66 -2.14 -7.15 -8.42
CA LEU A 66 -2.44 -7.58 -9.80
C LEU A 66 -3.88 -7.22 -10.20
N ILE A 67 -4.84 -7.52 -9.36
CA ILE A 67 -6.26 -7.29 -9.65
C ILE A 67 -6.57 -5.78 -9.62
N LEU A 68 -6.27 -5.12 -8.51
CA LEU A 68 -6.57 -3.70 -8.32
C LEU A 68 -5.75 -2.81 -9.26
N GLY A 69 -4.47 -3.15 -9.42
CA GLY A 69 -3.56 -2.39 -10.26
C GLY A 69 -3.97 -2.44 -11.74
N ASN A 70 -4.27 -3.61 -12.28
CA ASN A 70 -4.74 -3.70 -13.67
C ASN A 70 -6.03 -2.91 -13.90
N SER A 71 -6.97 -2.98 -12.97
CA SER A 71 -8.24 -2.26 -13.06
C SER A 71 -8.03 -0.74 -12.99
N LEU A 72 -7.35 -0.27 -11.95
CA LEU A 72 -7.14 1.16 -11.72
C LEU A 72 -6.21 1.79 -12.76
N GLU A 73 -5.07 1.16 -13.07
CA GLU A 73 -4.15 1.67 -14.10
C GLU A 73 -4.84 1.79 -15.46
N SER A 74 -5.77 0.86 -15.78
CA SER A 74 -6.59 0.94 -16.98
C SER A 74 -7.53 2.12 -16.96
N ALA A 75 -8.16 2.39 -15.82
CA ALA A 75 -9.18 3.42 -15.67
C ALA A 75 -8.62 4.85 -15.59
N ILE A 76 -7.48 5.03 -14.91
CA ILE A 76 -6.94 6.36 -14.57
C ILE A 76 -5.58 6.68 -15.19
N GLY A 77 -4.97 5.70 -15.87
CA GLY A 77 -3.66 5.83 -16.52
C GLY A 77 -2.47 5.66 -15.57
N GLN A 78 -1.31 5.39 -16.16
CA GLN A 78 -0.07 5.00 -15.46
C GLN A 78 0.40 6.01 -14.41
N LYS A 79 0.46 7.30 -14.78
CA LYS A 79 1.01 8.36 -13.91
C LYS A 79 0.17 8.55 -12.64
N LYS A 80 -1.16 8.62 -12.81
CA LYS A 80 -2.08 8.80 -11.67
C LYS A 80 -2.10 7.55 -10.78
N PHE A 81 -2.09 6.36 -11.38
CA PHE A 81 -2.02 5.10 -10.65
C PHE A 81 -0.76 5.02 -9.77
N LEU A 82 0.41 5.29 -10.35
CA LEU A 82 1.68 5.28 -9.60
C LEU A 82 1.70 6.35 -8.48
N ALA A 83 1.23 7.56 -8.78
CA ALA A 83 1.16 8.62 -7.78
C ALA A 83 0.27 8.23 -6.60
N ILE A 84 -0.92 7.66 -6.87
CA ILE A 84 -1.83 7.17 -5.82
C ILE A 84 -1.17 6.06 -5.00
N PHE A 85 -0.51 5.09 -5.64
CA PHE A 85 0.21 4.02 -4.94
C PHE A 85 1.26 4.57 -3.98
N LEU A 86 2.11 5.49 -4.44
CA LEU A 86 3.19 6.09 -3.64
C LEU A 86 2.65 6.97 -2.50
N ILE A 87 1.66 7.82 -2.76
CA ILE A 87 1.03 8.66 -1.75
C ILE A 87 0.35 7.79 -0.68
N SER A 88 -0.32 6.72 -1.09
CA SER A 88 -0.95 5.75 -0.18
C SER A 88 0.08 5.07 0.70
N GLN A 89 1.24 4.66 0.14
CA GLN A 89 2.32 4.07 0.91
C GLN A 89 2.87 5.03 1.96
N ILE A 90 3.10 6.29 1.59
CA ILE A 90 3.56 7.32 2.54
C ILE A 90 2.52 7.53 3.64
N GLY A 91 1.23 7.67 3.29
CA GLY A 91 0.15 7.84 4.26
C GLY A 91 0.02 6.66 5.23
N ALA A 92 0.17 5.44 4.71
CA ALA A 92 0.22 4.22 5.52
C ALA A 92 1.39 4.23 6.50
N SER A 93 2.57 4.54 6.02
CA SER A 93 3.79 4.59 6.83
C SER A 93 3.71 5.66 7.92
N LEU A 94 3.18 6.84 7.60
CA LEU A 94 2.96 7.89 8.59
C LEU A 94 1.95 7.46 9.66
N ALA A 95 0.84 6.84 9.27
CA ALA A 95 -0.13 6.32 10.25
C ALA A 95 0.49 5.25 11.15
N SER A 96 1.28 4.33 10.60
CA SER A 96 2.03 3.36 11.37
C SER A 96 2.97 4.04 12.38
N ILE A 97 3.80 4.98 11.95
CA ILE A 97 4.76 5.67 12.81
C ILE A 97 4.09 6.41 13.95
N TYR A 98 2.99 7.13 13.69
CA TYR A 98 2.38 7.99 14.71
C TYR A 98 1.42 7.25 15.63
N PHE A 99 0.81 6.15 15.20
CA PHE A 99 -0.24 5.47 15.95
C PHE A 99 0.13 4.06 16.44
N SER A 100 1.27 3.49 16.02
CA SER A 100 1.78 2.22 16.54
C SER A 100 2.70 2.43 17.76
N ALA A 101 2.94 1.35 18.50
CA ALA A 101 3.92 1.36 19.58
C ALA A 101 5.33 1.63 19.02
N PHE A 102 6.21 2.18 19.85
CA PHE A 102 7.51 2.72 19.44
C PHE A 102 8.45 1.70 18.80
N ASN A 103 8.36 0.45 19.25
CA ASN A 103 9.23 -0.66 18.84
C ASN A 103 8.64 -1.53 17.74
N VAL A 104 7.49 -1.15 17.17
CA VAL A 104 6.86 -1.93 16.10
C VAL A 104 7.68 -1.82 14.81
N VAL A 105 7.91 -2.97 14.19
CA VAL A 105 8.44 -3.09 12.84
C VAL A 105 7.28 -3.40 11.90
N SER A 106 7.11 -2.59 10.86
CA SER A 106 6.11 -2.83 9.82
C SER A 106 6.79 -3.24 8.51
N VAL A 107 6.16 -4.15 7.77
CA VAL A 107 6.61 -4.69 6.49
C VAL A 107 5.42 -4.87 5.54
N GLY A 108 5.64 -4.70 4.24
CA GLY A 108 4.66 -5.01 3.20
C GLY A 108 4.11 -3.83 2.42
N ALA A 109 3.64 -4.13 1.21
CA ALA A 109 2.97 -3.19 0.32
C ALA A 109 1.48 -2.99 0.67
N SER A 110 0.98 -3.67 1.70
CA SER A 110 -0.46 -3.71 2.01
C SER A 110 -1.05 -2.34 2.31
N GLY A 111 -0.28 -1.42 2.91
CA GLY A 111 -0.71 -0.05 3.12
C GLY A 111 -1.03 0.68 1.82
N ALA A 112 -0.16 0.58 0.82
CA ALA A 112 -0.44 1.12 -0.52
C ALA A 112 -1.63 0.43 -1.18
N ILE A 113 -1.76 -0.89 -1.03
CA ILE A 113 -2.88 -1.67 -1.58
C ILE A 113 -4.21 -1.24 -0.96
N PHE A 114 -4.25 -0.97 0.35
CA PHE A 114 -5.43 -0.38 0.98
C PHE A 114 -5.76 1.00 0.39
N GLY A 115 -4.75 1.80 0.06
CA GLY A 115 -4.94 3.04 -0.67
C GLY A 115 -5.53 2.84 -2.06
N LEU A 116 -5.16 1.77 -2.75
CA LEU A 116 -5.81 1.41 -4.03
C LEU A 116 -7.29 1.03 -3.85
N PHE A 117 -7.70 0.40 -2.73
CA PHE A 117 -9.12 0.24 -2.42
C PHE A 117 -9.81 1.60 -2.22
N GLY A 118 -9.16 2.55 -1.52
CA GLY A 118 -9.65 3.92 -1.39
C GLY A 118 -9.85 4.61 -2.75
N ALA A 119 -8.87 4.47 -3.65
CA ALA A 119 -8.97 4.97 -5.02
C ALA A 119 -10.08 4.28 -5.82
N LEU A 120 -10.25 2.97 -5.65
CA LEU A 120 -11.31 2.20 -6.32
C LEU A 120 -12.69 2.72 -5.94
N ILE A 121 -12.93 3.10 -4.68
CA ILE A 121 -14.19 3.71 -4.25
C ILE A 121 -14.45 5.00 -5.03
N VAL A 122 -13.45 5.87 -5.16
CA VAL A 122 -13.57 7.15 -5.89
C VAL A 122 -13.88 6.91 -7.37
N VAL A 123 -13.11 6.00 -7.99
CA VAL A 123 -13.28 5.64 -9.42
C VAL A 123 -14.66 5.03 -9.64
N SER A 124 -15.07 4.05 -8.82
CA SER A 124 -16.38 3.39 -8.96
C SER A 124 -17.52 4.38 -8.83
N LYS A 125 -17.49 5.27 -7.83
CA LYS A 125 -18.51 6.32 -7.67
C LYS A 125 -18.57 7.25 -8.90
N ARG A 126 -17.42 7.60 -9.45
CA ARG A 126 -17.35 8.48 -10.63
C ARG A 126 -17.99 7.85 -11.87
N TYR A 127 -17.90 6.54 -12.02
CA TYR A 127 -18.50 5.80 -13.13
C TYR A 127 -19.89 5.21 -12.81
N GLY A 128 -20.47 5.54 -11.65
CA GLY A 128 -21.78 5.02 -11.24
C GLY A 128 -21.80 3.53 -10.93
N LEU A 129 -20.64 2.94 -10.61
CA LEU A 129 -20.52 1.51 -10.30
C LEU A 129 -20.84 1.23 -8.83
N ASP A 130 -21.35 0.02 -8.55
CA ASP A 130 -21.61 -0.42 -7.18
C ASP A 130 -20.29 -0.61 -6.41
N THR A 131 -20.24 -0.04 -5.21
CA THR A 131 -19.10 -0.11 -4.30
C THR A 131 -19.27 -1.10 -3.15
N LYS A 132 -20.41 -1.79 -3.06
CA LYS A 132 -20.73 -2.70 -1.93
C LYS A 132 -19.66 -3.77 -1.75
N GLN A 133 -19.25 -4.43 -2.84
CA GLN A 133 -18.21 -5.47 -2.77
C GLN A 133 -16.89 -4.91 -2.27
N THR A 134 -16.50 -3.70 -2.70
CA THR A 134 -15.28 -3.03 -2.24
C THR A 134 -15.32 -2.78 -0.73
N TYR A 135 -16.44 -2.29 -0.19
CA TYR A 135 -16.61 -2.10 1.25
C TYR A 135 -16.56 -3.41 2.03
N VAL A 136 -17.18 -4.47 1.51
CA VAL A 136 -17.13 -5.80 2.14
C VAL A 136 -15.69 -6.32 2.21
N ILE A 137 -14.93 -6.23 1.10
CA ILE A 137 -13.52 -6.67 1.07
C ILE A 137 -12.67 -5.85 2.04
N ILE A 138 -12.84 -4.53 2.08
CA ILE A 138 -12.15 -3.67 3.04
C ILE A 138 -12.49 -4.10 4.48
N GLY A 139 -13.77 -4.27 4.80
CA GLY A 139 -14.22 -4.68 6.12
C GLY A 139 -13.66 -6.03 6.57
N ILE A 140 -13.65 -7.03 5.69
CA ILE A 140 -13.05 -8.34 5.97
C ILE A 140 -11.55 -8.21 6.25
N ASN A 141 -10.81 -7.46 5.43
CA ASN A 141 -9.37 -7.28 5.60
C ASN A 141 -9.05 -6.50 6.90
N PHE A 142 -9.87 -5.52 7.29
CA PHE A 142 -9.73 -4.88 8.59
C PHE A 142 -10.01 -5.84 9.74
N ALA A 143 -11.08 -6.63 9.67
CA ALA A 143 -11.40 -7.64 10.68
C ALA A 143 -10.23 -8.63 10.87
N ILE A 144 -9.66 -9.12 9.78
CA ILE A 144 -8.45 -9.96 9.80
C ILE A 144 -7.29 -9.23 10.49
N GLY A 145 -7.09 -7.94 10.19
CA GLY A 145 -6.03 -7.12 10.79
C GLY A 145 -6.15 -6.95 12.31
N PHE A 146 -7.38 -7.02 12.85
CA PHE A 146 -7.59 -6.99 14.30
C PHE A 146 -7.44 -8.36 14.96
N ILE A 147 -7.74 -9.44 14.24
CA ILE A 147 -7.73 -10.81 14.79
C ILE A 147 -6.31 -11.39 14.77
N PHE A 148 -5.55 -11.15 13.71
CA PHE A 148 -4.23 -11.75 13.53
C PHE A 148 -3.13 -10.78 13.99
N PRO A 149 -2.31 -11.17 15.01
CA PRO A 149 -1.17 -10.37 15.43
C PRO A 149 -0.15 -10.24 14.30
N GLY A 150 0.51 -9.08 14.23
CA GLY A 150 1.51 -8.79 13.19
C GLY A 150 0.96 -8.07 11.96
N ILE A 151 -0.35 -7.84 11.86
CA ILE A 151 -0.94 -7.00 10.82
C ILE A 151 -1.09 -5.57 11.33
N ASP A 152 -0.46 -4.63 10.65
CA ASP A 152 -0.54 -3.20 10.98
C ASP A 152 -1.81 -2.56 10.40
N TRP A 153 -2.94 -2.73 11.10
CA TRP A 153 -4.22 -2.15 10.69
C TRP A 153 -4.20 -0.62 10.60
N ARG A 154 -3.28 0.05 11.36
CA ARG A 154 -3.12 1.50 11.32
C ARG A 154 -2.54 1.95 9.98
N ALA A 155 -1.52 1.23 9.50
CA ALA A 155 -0.99 1.42 8.15
C ALA A 155 -2.08 1.22 7.08
N HIS A 156 -2.92 0.19 7.24
CA HIS A 156 -4.05 -0.06 6.32
C HIS A 156 -5.03 1.12 6.30
N LEU A 157 -5.42 1.64 7.47
CA LEU A 157 -6.32 2.80 7.57
C LEU A 157 -5.69 4.05 6.97
N GLY A 158 -4.43 4.34 7.32
CA GLY A 158 -3.70 5.48 6.77
C GLY A 158 -3.58 5.43 5.26
N GLY A 159 -3.25 4.25 4.72
CA GLY A 159 -3.19 4.02 3.28
C GLY A 159 -4.54 4.23 2.59
N LEU A 160 -5.60 3.63 3.13
CA LEU A 160 -6.98 3.77 2.62
C LEU A 160 -7.41 5.24 2.51
N ILE A 161 -7.21 6.01 3.58
CA ILE A 161 -7.54 7.44 3.63
C ILE A 161 -6.69 8.24 2.63
N ALA A 162 -5.38 8.02 2.63
CA ALA A 162 -4.46 8.73 1.74
C ALA A 162 -4.77 8.44 0.27
N GLY A 163 -5.06 7.19 -0.09
CA GLY A 163 -5.42 6.80 -1.45
C GLY A 163 -6.77 7.35 -1.89
N PHE A 164 -7.75 7.37 -0.99
CA PHE A 164 -9.05 8.00 -1.25
C PHE A 164 -8.90 9.51 -1.52
N ILE A 165 -8.13 10.22 -0.70
CA ILE A 165 -7.88 11.66 -0.87
C ILE A 165 -7.09 11.92 -2.16
N ALA A 166 -5.99 11.18 -2.39
CA ALA A 166 -5.18 11.32 -3.59
C ALA A 166 -5.99 11.10 -4.88
N ALA A 167 -6.83 10.05 -4.91
CA ALA A 167 -7.71 9.80 -6.03
C ALA A 167 -8.75 10.92 -6.21
N SER A 168 -9.36 11.39 -5.13
CA SER A 168 -10.34 12.47 -5.17
C SER A 168 -9.74 13.76 -5.76
N VAL A 169 -8.50 14.09 -5.40
CA VAL A 169 -7.80 15.29 -5.90
C VAL A 169 -7.34 15.09 -7.36
N LEU A 170 -6.61 13.99 -7.65
CA LEU A 170 -6.00 13.76 -8.96
C LEU A 170 -7.02 13.45 -10.06
N LEU A 171 -8.20 13.01 -9.69
CA LEU A 171 -9.29 12.70 -10.64
C LEU A 171 -10.34 13.80 -10.69
N SER A 172 -10.24 14.87 -9.90
CA SER A 172 -11.13 16.02 -10.03
C SER A 172 -11.07 16.60 -11.44
N PRO A 173 -12.21 17.03 -12.03
CA PRO A 173 -12.19 17.75 -13.29
C PRO A 173 -11.31 19.00 -13.15
N THR A 174 -10.35 19.18 -14.05
CA THR A 174 -9.66 20.46 -14.17
C THR A 174 -10.72 21.49 -14.51
N ARG A 175 -10.93 22.47 -13.62
CA ARG A 175 -11.74 23.65 -13.96
C ARG A 175 -11.00 24.37 -15.08
N SER A 176 -11.47 24.17 -16.32
CA SER A 176 -11.11 25.00 -17.47
C SER A 176 -11.86 26.31 -17.42
#